data_1b99a22dde3a44e8d954797148bf8927
#
_entry.id   1b99a22dde3a44e8d954797148bf8927
#
_cell.length_a   1.000
_cell.length_b   1.000
_cell.length_c   1.000
_cell.angle_alpha   90.00
_cell.angle_beta   90.00
_cell.angle_gamma   90.00
#
_symmetry.space_group_name_H-M   'P 1'
#
loop_
_entity.id
_entity.type
_entity.pdbx_description
1 polymer ?
#
loop_
_entity_poly.entity_id
_entity_poly.type
_entity_poly.pdbx_seq_one_letter_code
_entity_poly.pdbx_strand_id
1 'polypeptide(L)'
;MVILVYLATYLTAWGITSGIAALSAGLAGTVNTLIWGFNFIIGSALAILIRVLLEKGRRAGVIHRQYQNNYLLNRISGFFFDIMIVAGIASIDLEDIRGLWVPFVLMAVCGGVITWIHLRFVCRKVYKDYYYEGLISMFGMLTGTISSGVLLLREIDPDLSTPAANNLITGSSFGIILGAPILVLVGLAPKSDLMCFVTLALVAVYMVLLELLIFKLKKKQK
;
A
#
# COMPACT_ATOMS: atom_id res chain seq x y z
N MET A 1 7.69 21.29 -2.41
CA MET A 1 8.25 19.96 -2.24
C MET A 1 7.38 18.87 -2.86
N VAL A 2 6.09 18.77 -2.52
CA VAL A 2 5.15 17.79 -3.13
C VAL A 2 5.16 17.87 -4.66
N ILE A 3 5.03 19.07 -5.23
CA ILE A 3 5.08 19.32 -6.69
C ILE A 3 6.40 18.83 -7.31
N LEU A 4 7.54 19.06 -6.65
CA LEU A 4 8.83 18.59 -7.15
C LEU A 4 8.95 17.07 -7.17
N VAL A 5 8.43 16.41 -6.12
CA VAL A 5 8.38 14.93 -6.08
C VAL A 5 7.51 14.40 -7.20
N TYR A 6 6.35 15.03 -7.43
CA TYR A 6 5.45 14.62 -8.51
C TYR A 6 6.06 14.82 -9.90
N LEU A 7 6.73 15.97 -10.12
CA LEU A 7 7.47 16.23 -11.36
C LEU A 7 8.60 15.20 -11.58
N ALA A 8 9.37 14.90 -10.53
CA ALA A 8 10.41 13.88 -10.60
C ALA A 8 9.83 12.49 -10.93
N THR A 9 8.68 12.15 -10.36
CA THR A 9 7.96 10.89 -10.63
C THR A 9 7.55 10.83 -12.09
N TYR A 10 6.96 11.91 -12.61
CA TYR A 10 6.56 12.01 -14.01
C TYR A 10 7.75 11.85 -14.96
N LEU A 11 8.83 12.59 -14.72
CA LEU A 11 10.04 12.53 -15.55
C LEU A 11 10.70 11.15 -15.51
N THR A 12 10.70 10.49 -14.33
CA THR A 12 11.23 9.14 -14.18
C THR A 12 10.38 8.12 -14.93
N ALA A 13 9.05 8.17 -14.78
CA ALA A 13 8.13 7.30 -15.50
C ALA A 13 8.25 7.50 -17.02
N TRP A 14 8.28 8.75 -17.46
CA TRP A 14 8.47 9.09 -18.89
C TRP A 14 9.82 8.61 -19.43
N GLY A 15 10.90 8.79 -18.69
CA GLY A 15 12.23 8.33 -19.09
C GLY A 15 12.31 6.80 -19.20
N ILE A 16 11.72 6.08 -18.26
CA ILE A 16 11.69 4.60 -18.29
C ILE A 16 10.85 4.12 -19.48
N THR A 17 9.66 4.68 -19.69
CA THR A 17 8.78 4.26 -20.79
C THR A 17 9.39 4.58 -22.15
N SER A 18 10.03 5.75 -22.32
CA SER A 18 10.74 6.12 -23.55
C SER A 18 11.94 5.24 -23.81
N GLY A 19 12.71 4.91 -22.77
CA GLY A 19 13.86 4.00 -22.90
C GLY A 19 13.45 2.58 -23.31
N ILE A 20 12.37 2.05 -22.74
CA ILE A 20 11.86 0.72 -23.10
C ILE A 20 11.24 0.70 -24.49
N ALA A 21 10.57 1.77 -24.89
CA ALA A 21 10.04 1.90 -26.26
C ALA A 21 11.17 1.89 -27.32
N ALA A 22 12.32 2.47 -26.98
CA ALA A 22 13.49 2.46 -27.86
C ALA A 22 14.17 1.07 -27.96
N LEU A 23 14.06 0.25 -26.91
CA LEU A 23 14.68 -1.08 -26.84
C LEU A 23 13.81 -2.19 -27.44
N SER A 24 12.49 -2.12 -27.27
CA SER A 24 11.56 -3.16 -27.73
C SER A 24 10.13 -2.62 -27.92
N ALA A 25 9.71 -2.52 -29.18
CA ALA A 25 8.35 -2.08 -29.53
C ALA A 25 7.25 -3.05 -29.02
N GLY A 26 7.53 -4.34 -28.91
CA GLY A 26 6.56 -5.34 -28.49
C GLY A 26 6.22 -5.30 -26.99
N LEU A 27 7.15 -4.86 -26.15
CA LEU A 27 6.95 -4.72 -24.71
C LEU A 27 6.46 -3.32 -24.32
N ALA A 28 6.66 -2.32 -25.18
CA ALA A 28 6.37 -0.93 -24.88
C ALA A 28 4.93 -0.69 -24.43
N GLY A 29 3.94 -1.27 -25.09
CA GLY A 29 2.53 -1.08 -24.77
C GLY A 29 2.17 -1.60 -23.37
N THR A 30 2.61 -2.83 -23.04
CA THR A 30 2.32 -3.44 -21.74
C THR A 30 3.04 -2.72 -20.59
N VAL A 31 4.32 -2.43 -20.78
CA VAL A 31 5.12 -1.77 -19.75
C VAL A 31 4.67 -0.33 -19.54
N ASN A 32 4.28 0.37 -20.61
CA ASN A 32 3.72 1.71 -20.53
C ASN A 32 2.46 1.73 -19.63
N THR A 33 1.51 0.84 -19.89
CA THR A 33 0.28 0.74 -19.08
C THR A 33 0.59 0.44 -17.61
N LEU A 34 1.54 -0.45 -17.33
CA LEU A 34 1.94 -0.80 -15.97
C LEU A 34 2.62 0.38 -15.26
N ILE A 35 3.58 1.05 -15.90
CA ILE A 35 4.32 2.15 -15.28
C ILE A 35 3.40 3.33 -14.98
N TRP A 36 2.52 3.70 -15.91
CA TRP A 36 1.58 4.79 -15.69
C TRP A 36 0.44 4.41 -14.72
N GLY A 37 -0.02 3.16 -14.72
CA GLY A 37 -1.01 2.67 -13.75
C GLY A 37 -0.47 2.60 -12.33
N PHE A 38 0.81 2.26 -12.16
CA PHE A 38 1.47 2.13 -10.87
C PHE A 38 2.48 3.25 -10.57
N ASN A 39 2.33 4.42 -11.18
CA ASN A 39 3.23 5.57 -11.00
C ASN A 39 3.35 6.00 -9.53
N PHE A 40 2.32 5.74 -8.70
CA PHE A 40 2.35 6.02 -7.27
C PHE A 40 3.44 5.23 -6.53
N ILE A 41 3.85 4.04 -7.01
CA ILE A 41 4.95 3.28 -6.44
C ILE A 41 6.27 4.01 -6.67
N ILE A 42 6.49 4.49 -7.91
CA ILE A 42 7.67 5.31 -8.26
C ILE A 42 7.68 6.58 -7.42
N GLY A 43 6.51 7.24 -7.30
CA GLY A 43 6.34 8.44 -6.49
C GLY A 43 6.66 8.22 -5.01
N SER A 44 6.19 7.11 -4.44
CA SER A 44 6.47 6.75 -3.06
C SER A 44 7.96 6.47 -2.83
N ALA A 45 8.60 5.73 -3.73
CA ALA A 45 10.03 5.44 -3.68
C ALA A 45 10.87 6.72 -3.76
N LEU A 46 10.55 7.62 -4.69
CA LEU A 46 11.22 8.92 -4.83
C LEU A 46 10.99 9.82 -3.61
N ALA A 47 9.77 9.84 -3.05
CA ALA A 47 9.48 10.60 -1.84
C ALA A 47 10.33 10.13 -0.65
N ILE A 48 10.47 8.80 -0.46
CA ILE A 48 11.33 8.20 0.57
C ILE A 48 12.79 8.56 0.31
N LEU A 49 13.26 8.43 -0.93
CA LEU A 49 14.63 8.76 -1.31
C LEU A 49 14.96 10.23 -1.02
N ILE A 50 14.10 11.15 -1.45
CA ILE A 50 14.25 12.59 -1.21
C ILE A 50 14.25 12.89 0.28
N ARG A 51 13.39 12.25 1.05
CA ARG A 51 13.36 12.39 2.51
C ARG A 51 14.69 11.97 3.15
N VAL A 52 15.22 10.82 2.77
CA VAL A 52 16.50 10.29 3.27
C VAL A 52 17.67 11.22 2.89
N LEU A 53 17.68 11.71 1.64
CA LEU A 53 18.71 12.65 1.17
C LEU A 53 18.69 13.98 1.92
N LEU A 54 17.50 14.53 2.16
CA LEU A 54 17.34 15.77 2.93
C LEU A 54 17.79 15.59 4.39
N GLU A 55 17.46 14.43 4.99
CA GLU A 55 17.86 14.13 6.35
C GLU A 55 19.37 13.93 6.48
N LYS A 56 20.01 13.26 5.51
CA LYS A 56 21.47 13.16 5.41
C LYS A 56 22.13 14.54 5.20
N GLY A 57 21.60 15.36 4.30
CA GLY A 57 22.09 16.71 4.06
C GLY A 57 22.00 17.62 5.31
N ARG A 58 20.95 17.43 6.11
CA ARG A 58 20.80 18.14 7.39
C ARG A 58 21.80 17.66 8.44
N ARG A 59 22.05 16.36 8.53
CA ARG A 59 23.07 15.80 9.43
C ARG A 59 24.49 16.23 9.03
N ALA A 60 24.73 16.42 7.74
CA ALA A 60 26.00 16.91 7.20
C ALA A 60 26.17 18.45 7.32
N GLY A 61 25.22 19.18 7.89
CA GLY A 61 25.28 20.63 8.05
C GLY A 61 25.10 21.45 6.77
N VAL A 62 24.79 20.80 5.64
CA VAL A 62 24.58 21.47 4.35
C VAL A 62 23.18 22.13 4.27
N ILE A 63 22.22 21.58 4.97
CA ILE A 63 20.83 22.05 5.00
C ILE A 63 20.49 22.53 6.41
N HIS A 64 20.37 23.84 6.61
CA HIS A 64 20.04 24.43 7.89
C HIS A 64 18.54 24.58 8.15
N ARG A 65 17.73 24.55 7.08
CA ARG A 65 16.28 24.80 7.17
C ARG A 65 15.49 23.48 7.16
N GLN A 66 14.53 23.39 8.07
CA GLN A 66 13.59 22.25 8.09
C GLN A 66 12.49 22.46 7.05
N TYR A 67 12.62 21.81 5.90
CA TYR A 67 11.65 21.89 4.79
C TYR A 67 10.45 20.94 4.98
N GLN A 68 10.55 19.99 5.90
CA GLN A 68 9.51 19.01 6.16
C GLN A 68 8.68 19.41 7.38
N ASN A 69 7.44 19.77 7.16
CA ASN A 69 6.44 19.91 8.20
C ASN A 69 5.48 18.71 8.13
N ASN A 70 5.67 17.75 9.02
CA ASN A 70 4.86 16.52 9.03
C ASN A 70 3.36 16.80 9.23
N TYR A 71 3.01 17.82 10.02
CA TYR A 71 1.62 18.22 10.22
C TYR A 71 0.99 18.71 8.91
N LEU A 72 1.68 19.59 8.18
CA LEU A 72 1.18 20.11 6.89
C LEU A 72 1.10 19.01 5.85
N LEU A 73 2.12 18.12 5.78
CA LEU A 73 2.12 16.98 4.86
C LEU A 73 0.94 16.03 5.12
N ASN A 74 0.64 15.75 6.39
CA ASN A 74 -0.50 14.89 6.75
C ASN A 74 -1.82 15.55 6.38
N ARG A 75 -1.98 16.86 6.56
CA ARG A 75 -3.21 17.56 6.15
C ARG A 75 -3.39 17.56 4.64
N ILE A 76 -2.32 17.84 3.89
CA ILE A 76 -2.34 17.80 2.42
C ILE A 76 -2.68 16.38 1.95
N SER A 77 -2.05 15.37 2.53
CA SER A 77 -2.33 13.96 2.22
C SER A 77 -3.79 13.61 2.47
N GLY A 78 -4.33 13.94 3.66
CA GLY A 78 -5.74 13.71 3.99
C GLY A 78 -6.69 14.35 2.99
N PHE A 79 -6.48 15.63 2.68
CA PHE A 79 -7.31 16.35 1.70
C PHE A 79 -7.33 15.68 0.32
N PHE A 80 -6.16 15.28 -0.20
CA PHE A 80 -6.11 14.60 -1.49
C PHE A 80 -6.68 13.18 -1.44
N PHE A 81 -6.55 12.47 -0.31
CA PHE A 81 -7.22 11.18 -0.11
C PHE A 81 -8.74 11.32 -0.14
N ASP A 82 -9.27 12.33 0.52
CA ASP A 82 -10.73 12.57 0.52
C ASP A 82 -11.25 12.85 -0.90
N ILE A 83 -10.54 13.69 -1.66
CA ILE A 83 -10.87 13.97 -3.07
C ILE A 83 -10.79 12.68 -3.90
N MET A 84 -9.74 11.88 -3.72
CA MET A 84 -9.55 10.62 -4.46
C MET A 84 -10.66 9.63 -4.17
N ILE A 85 -11.10 9.50 -2.91
CA ILE A 85 -12.22 8.63 -2.53
C ILE A 85 -13.51 9.10 -3.19
N VAL A 86 -13.82 10.40 -3.07
CA VAL A 86 -15.03 10.97 -3.68
C VAL A 86 -15.02 10.80 -5.21
N ALA A 87 -13.89 11.11 -5.86
CA ALA A 87 -13.74 10.94 -7.29
C ALA A 87 -13.85 9.46 -7.72
N GLY A 88 -13.27 8.55 -6.94
CA GLY A 88 -13.37 7.11 -7.20
C GLY A 88 -14.80 6.60 -7.11
N ILE A 89 -15.54 7.02 -6.09
CA ILE A 89 -16.95 6.65 -5.93
C ILE A 89 -17.81 7.29 -7.05
N ALA A 90 -17.57 8.56 -7.36
CA ALA A 90 -18.32 9.29 -8.39
C ALA A 90 -18.06 8.78 -9.82
N SER A 91 -16.91 8.13 -10.05
CA SER A 91 -16.58 7.53 -11.35
C SER A 91 -17.19 6.15 -11.58
N ILE A 92 -17.85 5.58 -10.57
CA ILE A 92 -18.52 4.27 -10.70
C ILE A 92 -19.77 4.43 -11.57
N ASP A 93 -19.77 3.79 -12.73
CA ASP A 93 -20.97 3.69 -13.54
C ASP A 93 -21.90 2.59 -12.97
N LEU A 94 -23.08 3.01 -12.52
CA LEU A 94 -24.06 2.09 -11.93
C LEU A 94 -24.65 1.14 -12.98
N GLU A 95 -24.61 1.50 -14.26
CA GLU A 95 -25.05 0.63 -15.34
C GLU A 95 -24.09 -0.53 -15.55
N ASP A 96 -22.80 -0.29 -15.46
CA ASP A 96 -21.75 -1.33 -15.57
C ASP A 96 -21.85 -2.35 -14.42
N ILE A 97 -22.30 -1.92 -13.24
CA ILE A 97 -22.48 -2.80 -12.08
C ILE A 97 -23.78 -3.59 -12.13
N ARG A 98 -24.75 -3.19 -12.98
CA ARG A 98 -26.13 -3.72 -12.94
C ARG A 98 -26.24 -5.24 -13.09
N GLY A 99 -25.29 -5.91 -13.74
CA GLY A 99 -25.20 -7.38 -13.83
C GLY A 99 -24.21 -8.02 -12.86
N LEU A 100 -23.38 -7.21 -12.16
CA LEU A 100 -22.25 -7.66 -11.37
C LEU A 100 -22.43 -7.48 -9.85
N TRP A 101 -23.62 -7.06 -9.40
CA TRP A 101 -23.89 -6.85 -7.96
C TRP A 101 -23.63 -8.09 -7.12
N VAL A 102 -24.07 -9.27 -7.61
CA VAL A 102 -23.89 -10.52 -6.86
C VAL A 102 -22.42 -10.88 -6.72
N PRO A 103 -21.61 -10.95 -7.80
CA PRO A 103 -20.16 -11.17 -7.66
C PRO A 103 -19.49 -10.10 -6.82
N PHE A 104 -19.86 -8.82 -6.95
CA PHE A 104 -19.27 -7.71 -6.18
C PHE A 104 -19.51 -7.88 -4.68
N VAL A 105 -20.76 -8.08 -4.25
CA VAL A 105 -21.10 -8.28 -2.83
C VAL A 105 -20.44 -9.53 -2.28
N LEU A 106 -20.44 -10.62 -3.06
CA LEU A 106 -19.83 -11.87 -2.65
C LEU A 106 -18.31 -11.71 -2.46
N MET A 107 -17.63 -11.04 -3.37
CA MET A 107 -16.20 -10.73 -3.23
C MET A 107 -15.92 -9.85 -2.00
N ALA A 108 -16.72 -8.81 -1.77
CA ALA A 108 -16.56 -7.92 -0.62
C ALA A 108 -16.73 -8.67 0.71
N VAL A 109 -17.79 -9.49 0.83
CA VAL A 109 -18.06 -10.29 2.03
C VAL A 109 -16.98 -11.35 2.23
N CYS A 110 -16.64 -12.11 1.19
CA CYS A 110 -15.58 -13.12 1.28
C CYS A 110 -14.23 -12.48 1.63
N GLY A 111 -13.89 -11.35 1.03
CA GLY A 111 -12.66 -10.61 1.32
C GLY A 111 -12.60 -10.18 2.79
N GLY A 112 -13.69 -9.62 3.33
CA GLY A 112 -13.79 -9.24 4.75
C GLY A 112 -13.66 -10.43 5.68
N VAL A 113 -14.35 -11.54 5.41
CA VAL A 113 -14.31 -12.76 6.23
C VAL A 113 -12.92 -13.40 6.20
N ILE A 114 -12.33 -13.54 5.03
CA ILE A 114 -10.97 -14.12 4.88
C ILE A 114 -9.95 -13.25 5.62
N THR A 115 -10.03 -11.92 5.46
CA THR A 115 -9.15 -10.97 6.17
C THR A 115 -9.30 -11.12 7.68
N TRP A 116 -10.52 -11.23 8.20
CA TRP A 116 -10.78 -11.42 9.62
C TRP A 116 -10.17 -12.75 10.15
N ILE A 117 -10.41 -13.86 9.46
CA ILE A 117 -9.89 -15.18 9.85
C ILE A 117 -8.36 -15.17 9.83
N HIS A 118 -7.75 -14.62 8.76
CA HIS A 118 -6.31 -14.53 8.62
C HIS A 118 -5.68 -13.66 9.72
N LEU A 119 -6.22 -12.47 9.96
CA LEU A 119 -5.74 -11.58 11.02
C LEU A 119 -5.86 -12.22 12.42
N ARG A 120 -6.95 -12.91 12.67
CA ARG A 120 -7.13 -13.63 13.95
C ARG A 120 -6.02 -14.66 14.20
N PHE A 121 -5.57 -15.34 13.14
CA PHE A 121 -4.47 -16.28 13.21
C PHE A 121 -3.12 -15.58 13.40
N VAL A 122 -2.84 -14.54 12.61
CA VAL A 122 -1.56 -13.81 12.65
C VAL A 122 -1.41 -13.00 13.93
N CYS A 123 -2.43 -12.23 14.32
CA CYS A 123 -2.37 -11.37 15.50
C CYS A 123 -2.18 -12.14 16.79
N ARG A 124 -2.79 -13.34 16.94
CA ARG A 124 -2.54 -14.21 18.09
C ARG A 124 -1.07 -14.58 18.24
N LYS A 125 -0.36 -14.71 17.13
CA LYS A 125 1.07 -15.05 17.15
C LYS A 125 1.96 -13.83 17.30
N VAL A 126 1.55 -12.68 16.73
CA VAL A 126 2.36 -11.46 16.65
C VAL A 126 2.12 -10.53 17.84
N TYR A 127 0.89 -10.24 18.19
CA TYR A 127 0.51 -9.27 19.21
C TYR A 127 0.03 -9.96 20.49
N LYS A 128 0.96 -10.51 21.29
CA LYS A 128 0.59 -11.28 22.48
C LYS A 128 0.04 -10.41 23.61
N ASP A 129 0.62 -9.22 23.79
CA ASP A 129 0.34 -8.35 24.94
C ASP A 129 -0.81 -7.38 24.68
N TYR A 130 -1.12 -7.11 23.40
CA TYR A 130 -2.19 -6.21 22.94
C TYR A 130 -2.92 -6.80 21.72
N TYR A 131 -3.42 -8.02 21.90
CA TYR A 131 -4.04 -8.80 20.82
C TYR A 131 -5.27 -8.12 20.22
N TYR A 132 -6.18 -7.61 21.04
CA TYR A 132 -7.43 -7.02 20.57
C TYR A 132 -7.18 -5.69 19.85
N GLU A 133 -6.31 -4.86 20.40
CA GLU A 133 -5.90 -3.58 19.81
C GLU A 133 -5.19 -3.80 18.46
N GLY A 134 -4.30 -4.79 18.41
CA GLY A 134 -3.63 -5.19 17.19
C GLY A 134 -4.61 -5.75 16.14
N LEU A 135 -5.55 -6.60 16.56
CA LEU A 135 -6.53 -7.23 15.65
C LEU A 135 -7.48 -6.19 15.03
N ILE A 136 -8.08 -5.35 15.87
CA ILE A 136 -9.10 -4.37 15.44
C ILE A 136 -8.45 -3.28 14.57
N SER A 137 -7.29 -2.78 14.99
CA SER A 137 -6.58 -1.76 14.23
C SER A 137 -6.10 -2.27 12.86
N MET A 138 -5.55 -3.48 12.80
CA MET A 138 -5.13 -4.10 11.55
C MET A 138 -6.32 -4.44 10.64
N PHE A 139 -7.45 -4.89 11.21
CA PHE A 139 -8.66 -5.12 10.43
C PHE A 139 -9.18 -3.85 9.81
N GLY A 140 -9.26 -2.75 10.58
CA GLY A 140 -9.66 -1.45 10.05
C GLY A 140 -8.73 -0.93 8.96
N MET A 141 -7.41 -1.16 9.08
CA MET A 141 -6.43 -0.77 8.06
C MET A 141 -6.56 -1.61 6.78
N LEU A 142 -6.73 -2.93 6.89
CA LEU A 142 -6.76 -3.82 5.72
C LEU A 142 -8.12 -3.83 5.00
N THR A 143 -9.20 -3.47 5.68
CA THR A 143 -10.54 -3.30 5.06
C THR A 143 -10.86 -1.85 4.69
N GLY A 144 -10.00 -0.91 5.07
CA GLY A 144 -10.13 0.51 4.80
C GLY A 144 -8.78 1.18 4.61
N THR A 145 -8.46 2.10 5.52
CA THR A 145 -7.20 2.86 5.50
C THR A 145 -6.53 2.84 6.87
N ILE A 146 -5.32 3.38 6.96
CA ILE A 146 -4.64 3.60 8.25
C ILE A 146 -5.54 4.41 9.20
N SER A 147 -6.21 5.43 8.68
CA SER A 147 -7.13 6.28 9.47
C SER A 147 -8.29 5.48 10.03
N SER A 148 -8.87 4.58 9.24
CA SER A 148 -9.93 3.66 9.72
C SER A 148 -9.41 2.72 10.81
N GLY A 149 -8.17 2.22 10.67
CA GLY A 149 -7.52 1.40 11.68
C GLY A 149 -7.30 2.16 13.00
N VAL A 150 -6.85 3.41 12.93
CA VAL A 150 -6.69 4.27 14.11
C VAL A 150 -8.02 4.64 14.73
N LEU A 151 -9.04 4.90 13.91
CA LEU A 151 -10.38 5.20 14.40
C LEU A 151 -10.94 4.04 15.23
N LEU A 152 -10.91 2.84 14.68
CA LEU A 152 -11.35 1.63 15.40
C LEU A 152 -10.51 1.33 16.64
N LEU A 153 -9.21 1.61 16.60
CA LEU A 153 -8.33 1.46 17.75
C LEU A 153 -8.76 2.36 18.91
N ARG A 154 -9.16 3.61 18.63
CA ARG A 154 -9.57 4.56 19.66
C ARG A 154 -10.84 4.15 20.42
N GLU A 155 -11.65 3.27 19.88
CA GLU A 155 -12.83 2.74 20.58
C GLU A 155 -12.44 1.83 21.77
N ILE A 156 -11.25 1.21 21.71
CA ILE A 156 -10.77 0.29 22.74
C ILE A 156 -9.51 0.77 23.47
N ASP A 157 -8.74 1.66 22.84
CA ASP A 157 -7.54 2.32 23.39
C ASP A 157 -7.60 3.83 23.06
N PRO A 158 -8.44 4.61 23.75
CA PRO A 158 -8.65 6.04 23.48
C PRO A 158 -7.37 6.86 23.56
N ASP A 159 -6.49 6.52 24.50
CA ASP A 159 -5.23 7.22 24.76
C ASP A 159 -4.08 6.75 23.86
N LEU A 160 -4.33 5.76 22.98
CA LEU A 160 -3.32 5.14 22.11
C LEU A 160 -2.07 4.70 22.90
N SER A 161 -2.30 4.13 24.08
CA SER A 161 -1.26 3.72 25.03
C SER A 161 -0.49 2.49 24.56
N THR A 162 -1.12 1.67 23.69
CA THR A 162 -0.50 0.48 23.10
C THR A 162 0.34 0.82 21.87
N PRO A 163 1.34 -0.03 21.53
CA PRO A 163 2.12 0.14 20.29
C PRO A 163 1.31 -0.03 19.00
N ALA A 164 0.03 -0.41 19.06
CA ALA A 164 -0.80 -0.74 17.89
C ALA A 164 -0.86 0.42 16.89
N ALA A 165 -1.08 1.67 17.34
CA ALA A 165 -1.11 2.84 16.47
C ALA A 165 0.21 3.06 15.70
N ASN A 166 1.34 2.93 16.40
CA ASN A 166 2.65 3.08 15.77
C ASN A 166 2.94 1.94 14.78
N ASN A 167 2.46 0.73 15.08
CA ASN A 167 2.59 -0.43 14.19
C ASN A 167 1.80 -0.25 12.89
N LEU A 168 0.64 0.40 12.91
CA LEU A 168 -0.10 0.73 11.68
C LEU A 168 0.72 1.63 10.76
N ILE A 169 1.33 2.69 11.29
CA ILE A 169 2.09 3.66 10.51
C ILE A 169 3.39 3.03 9.98
N THR A 170 4.12 2.34 10.85
CA THR A 170 5.38 1.69 10.47
C THR A 170 5.15 0.51 9.54
N GLY A 171 4.18 -0.33 9.87
CA GLY A 171 3.82 -1.52 9.07
C GLY A 171 3.34 -1.17 7.68
N SER A 172 2.55 -0.10 7.51
CA SER A 172 2.09 0.34 6.20
C SER A 172 3.26 0.77 5.29
N SER A 173 4.27 1.43 5.84
CA SER A 173 5.45 1.86 5.08
C SER A 173 6.23 0.66 4.52
N PHE A 174 6.43 -0.37 5.33
CA PHE A 174 7.04 -1.64 4.87
C PHE A 174 6.10 -2.44 3.97
N GLY A 175 4.79 -2.40 4.26
CA GLY A 175 3.76 -3.07 3.47
C GLY A 175 3.71 -2.58 2.02
N ILE A 176 3.91 -1.29 1.76
CA ILE A 176 3.98 -0.73 0.40
C ILE A 176 5.17 -1.32 -0.36
N ILE A 177 6.35 -1.38 0.26
CA ILE A 177 7.56 -1.90 -0.39
C ILE A 177 7.42 -3.39 -0.69
N LEU A 178 6.95 -4.17 0.28
CA LEU A 178 6.77 -5.61 0.12
C LEU A 178 5.53 -5.97 -0.72
N GLY A 179 4.54 -5.09 -0.79
CA GLY A 179 3.34 -5.27 -1.62
C GLY A 179 3.55 -4.91 -3.11
N ALA A 180 4.55 -4.10 -3.43
CA ALA A 180 4.80 -3.65 -4.80
C ALA A 180 4.93 -4.82 -5.83
N PRO A 181 5.64 -5.93 -5.55
CA PRO A 181 5.70 -7.06 -6.47
C PRO A 181 4.32 -7.70 -6.74
N ILE A 182 3.45 -7.75 -5.73
CA ILE A 182 2.09 -8.30 -5.88
C ILE A 182 1.26 -7.44 -6.84
N LEU A 183 1.36 -6.11 -6.74
CA LEU A 183 0.63 -5.20 -7.62
C LEU A 183 1.03 -5.40 -9.09
N VAL A 184 2.32 -5.63 -9.35
CA VAL A 184 2.80 -5.95 -10.70
C VAL A 184 2.25 -7.28 -11.19
N LEU A 185 2.27 -8.32 -10.34
CA LEU A 185 1.74 -9.64 -10.67
C LEU A 185 0.24 -9.60 -10.97
N VAL A 186 -0.55 -8.91 -10.14
CA VAL A 186 -1.99 -8.76 -10.32
C VAL A 186 -2.32 -8.05 -11.65
N GLY A 187 -1.51 -7.09 -12.07
CA GLY A 187 -1.65 -6.43 -13.38
C GLY A 187 -1.45 -7.35 -14.58
N LEU A 188 -0.85 -8.55 -14.41
CA LEU A 188 -0.69 -9.55 -15.46
C LEU A 188 -1.89 -10.51 -15.57
N ALA A 189 -2.67 -10.65 -14.50
CA ALA A 189 -3.79 -11.61 -14.42
C ALA A 189 -4.85 -11.46 -15.54
N PRO A 190 -5.29 -10.25 -15.94
CA PRO A 190 -6.35 -10.09 -16.95
C PRO A 190 -5.96 -10.45 -18.38
N LYS A 191 -4.68 -10.76 -18.65
CA LYS A 191 -4.20 -10.99 -20.02
C LYS A 191 -4.65 -12.31 -20.64
N SER A 192 -4.81 -13.36 -19.84
CA SER A 192 -5.34 -14.67 -20.26
C SER A 192 -5.67 -15.52 -19.04
N ASP A 193 -6.53 -16.54 -19.24
CA ASP A 193 -6.92 -17.47 -18.18
C ASP A 193 -5.71 -18.17 -17.56
N LEU A 194 -4.74 -18.57 -18.39
CA LEU A 194 -3.49 -19.18 -17.92
C LEU A 194 -2.70 -18.20 -17.05
N MET A 195 -2.58 -16.92 -17.45
CA MET A 195 -1.91 -15.90 -16.66
C MET A 195 -2.64 -15.61 -15.34
N CYS A 196 -3.96 -15.72 -15.31
CA CYS A 196 -4.73 -15.60 -14.07
C CYS A 196 -4.34 -16.70 -13.08
N PHE A 197 -4.31 -17.97 -13.49
CA PHE A 197 -3.89 -19.08 -12.63
C PHE A 197 -2.43 -18.99 -12.18
N VAL A 198 -1.53 -18.62 -13.09
CA VAL A 198 -0.11 -18.40 -12.75
C VAL A 198 0.04 -17.29 -11.74
N THR A 199 -0.65 -16.17 -11.93
CA THR A 199 -0.62 -15.05 -10.98
C THR A 199 -1.15 -15.47 -9.62
N LEU A 200 -2.26 -16.21 -9.56
CA LEU A 200 -2.83 -16.73 -8.32
C LEU A 200 -1.81 -17.62 -7.57
N ALA A 201 -1.16 -18.54 -8.28
CA ALA A 201 -0.15 -19.42 -7.70
C ALA A 201 1.05 -18.64 -7.17
N LEU A 202 1.56 -17.65 -7.93
CA LEU A 202 2.69 -16.82 -7.52
C LEU A 202 2.36 -15.97 -6.30
N VAL A 203 1.17 -15.36 -6.26
CA VAL A 203 0.72 -14.56 -5.11
C VAL A 203 0.57 -15.45 -3.88
N ALA A 204 0.02 -16.66 -4.00
CA ALA A 204 -0.11 -17.60 -2.90
C ALA A 204 1.27 -18.02 -2.34
N VAL A 205 2.22 -18.34 -3.21
CA VAL A 205 3.60 -18.65 -2.80
C VAL A 205 4.25 -17.45 -2.10
N TYR A 206 4.08 -16.26 -2.66
CA TYR A 206 4.62 -15.04 -2.08
C TYR A 206 4.03 -14.75 -0.69
N MET A 207 2.72 -14.93 -0.51
CA MET A 207 2.06 -14.80 0.78
C MET A 207 2.66 -15.76 1.82
N VAL A 208 2.82 -17.04 1.47
CA VAL A 208 3.44 -18.03 2.36
C VAL A 208 4.87 -17.65 2.73
N LEU A 209 5.66 -17.16 1.78
CA LEU A 209 7.03 -16.70 2.04
C LEU A 209 7.07 -15.53 3.01
N LEU A 210 6.19 -14.54 2.86
CA LEU A 210 6.09 -13.40 3.77
C LEU A 210 5.66 -13.83 5.18
N GLU A 211 4.70 -14.73 5.31
CA GLU A 211 4.29 -15.28 6.61
C GLU A 211 5.44 -16.01 7.31
N LEU A 212 6.14 -16.88 6.61
CA LEU A 212 7.30 -17.58 7.15
C LEU A 212 8.39 -16.59 7.61
N LEU A 213 8.61 -15.53 6.85
CA LEU A 213 9.56 -14.48 7.22
C LEU A 213 9.15 -13.77 8.52
N ILE A 214 7.88 -13.38 8.64
CA ILE A 214 7.34 -12.72 9.86
C ILE A 214 7.52 -13.66 11.08
N PHE A 215 7.15 -14.92 10.96
CA PHE A 215 7.26 -15.85 12.07
C PHE A 215 8.70 -16.19 12.43
N LYS A 216 9.60 -16.25 11.45
CA LYS A 216 11.04 -16.48 11.68
C LYS A 216 11.71 -15.29 12.37
N LEU A 217 11.38 -14.06 11.97
CA LEU A 217 11.91 -12.85 12.60
C LEU A 217 11.48 -12.77 14.06
N LYS A 218 10.23 -13.08 14.37
CA LYS A 218 9.75 -13.10 15.76
C LYS A 218 10.45 -14.15 16.63
N LYS A 219 10.81 -15.31 16.07
CA LYS A 219 11.55 -16.33 16.82
C LYS A 219 12.96 -15.89 17.21
N LYS A 220 13.54 -14.94 16.46
CA LYS A 220 14.89 -14.42 16.71
C LYS A 220 14.91 -13.28 17.74
N GLN A 221 13.76 -12.69 18.07
CA GLN A 221 13.61 -11.63 19.09
C GLN A 221 13.27 -12.15 20.50
N LYS A 222 13.11 -13.46 20.64
CA LYS A 222 13.03 -14.18 21.92
C LYS A 222 14.39 -14.77 22.29
#